data_3821f852268274679404645ee896dde8
#
_entry.id   3821f852268274679404645ee896dde8
#
_cell.length_a   1.000
_cell.length_b   1.000
_cell.length_c   1.000
_cell.angle_alpha   90.00
_cell.angle_beta   90.00
_cell.angle_gamma   90.00
#
_symmetry.space_group_name_H-M   'P 1'
#
loop_
_entity.id
_entity.type
_entity.pdbx_description
1 polymer ?
#
loop_
_entity_poly.entity_id
_entity_poly.type
_entity_poly.pdbx_seq_one_letter_code
_entity_poly.pdbx_strand_id
1 'polypeptide(L)'
;MALIRILRCGVTGSLGFGLICLACLFAGDAAYSTDSPDEMFLNGLQGNWMMVGTLGGKSVRYRADGERVLQGGFLKLHMIDIDSPPQYEADAFLGFDPKAGDYIAHWLDRFGAAGARVIGQGKRNGEQLVISFPYADGAFRDTFTWRPATKSWALLLESQASNGAWSTFASYTLTHRALQ
;
A
#
# COMPACT_ATOMS: atom_id res chain seq x y z
N MET A 1 15.98 -14.67 5.45
CA MET A 1 16.24 -15.78 6.38
C MET A 1 17.28 -15.29 7.38
N ALA A 2 16.85 -14.84 8.54
CA ALA A 2 17.74 -14.41 9.62
C ALA A 2 17.80 -15.53 10.66
N LEU A 3 18.97 -16.15 10.82
CA LEU A 3 19.24 -17.20 11.80
C LEU A 3 19.36 -16.59 13.20
N ILE A 4 18.48 -16.97 14.10
CA ILE A 4 18.62 -16.71 15.53
C ILE A 4 19.68 -17.69 16.09
N ARG A 5 20.86 -17.20 16.47
CA ARG A 5 21.82 -17.93 17.25
C ARG A 5 21.53 -17.77 18.73
N ILE A 6 21.11 -18.85 19.37
CA ILE A 6 21.00 -18.93 20.84
C ILE A 6 22.40 -19.19 21.39
N LEU A 7 22.97 -18.22 22.12
CA LEU A 7 24.20 -18.40 22.89
C LEU A 7 23.83 -18.99 24.26
N ARG A 8 24.28 -20.23 24.52
CA ARG A 8 24.28 -20.80 25.87
C ARG A 8 25.49 -20.26 26.63
N CYS A 9 25.23 -19.56 27.73
CA CYS A 9 26.25 -19.15 28.67
C CYS A 9 26.36 -20.20 29.80
N GLY A 10 27.49 -20.87 29.89
CA GLY A 10 27.83 -21.77 30.99
C GLY A 10 28.43 -20.95 32.15
N VAL A 11 27.91 -21.17 33.36
CA VAL A 11 28.38 -20.52 34.59
C VAL A 11 29.38 -21.43 35.27
N THR A 12 30.64 -20.98 35.47
CA THR A 12 31.53 -21.46 36.55
C THR A 12 32.15 -20.25 37.25
N GLY A 13 32.03 -20.24 38.58
CA GLY A 13 32.21 -19.09 39.43
C GLY A 13 33.62 -18.57 39.60
N SER A 14 33.72 -17.31 40.01
CA SER A 14 34.68 -16.79 41.02
C SER A 14 34.27 -15.36 41.39
N LEU A 15 34.32 -15.04 42.69
CA LEU A 15 33.99 -13.72 43.25
C LEU A 15 34.99 -12.67 42.75
N GLY A 16 34.44 -11.59 42.19
CA GLY A 16 35.17 -10.35 41.91
C GLY A 16 34.15 -9.22 41.77
N PHE A 17 34.09 -8.29 42.75
CA PHE A 17 33.29 -7.09 42.71
C PHE A 17 33.81 -6.20 41.60
N GLY A 18 33.15 -6.20 40.45
CA GLY A 18 33.39 -5.30 39.33
C GLY A 18 32.09 -4.68 38.94
N LEU A 19 31.96 -3.37 39.17
CA LEU A 19 30.82 -2.54 38.72
C LEU A 19 30.83 -2.47 37.21
N ILE A 20 30.10 -3.37 36.54
CA ILE A 20 29.92 -3.33 35.08
C ILE A 20 28.74 -2.38 34.82
N CYS A 21 29.08 -1.14 34.42
CA CYS A 21 28.11 -0.24 33.75
C CYS A 21 27.61 -0.92 32.47
N LEU A 22 26.45 -1.55 32.56
CA LEU A 22 25.72 -2.05 31.40
C LEU A 22 25.15 -0.84 30.63
N ALA A 23 25.94 -0.27 29.72
CA ALA A 23 25.44 0.70 28.74
C ALA A 23 24.48 -0.06 27.83
N CYS A 24 23.19 -0.03 28.14
CA CYS A 24 22.15 -0.40 27.18
C CYS A 24 22.23 0.58 26.01
N LEU A 25 22.88 0.15 24.93
CA LEU A 25 22.71 0.74 23.61
C LEU A 25 21.25 0.51 23.21
N PHE A 26 20.38 1.45 23.58
CA PHE A 26 19.10 1.59 22.89
C PHE A 26 19.44 1.98 21.45
N ALA A 27 19.53 0.97 20.56
CA ALA A 27 19.33 1.22 19.15
C ALA A 27 17.91 1.84 19.08
N GLY A 28 17.85 3.16 18.91
CA GLY A 28 16.59 3.84 18.74
C GLY A 28 15.90 3.22 17.54
N ASP A 29 14.81 2.50 17.79
CA ASP A 29 13.85 2.19 16.76
C ASP A 29 13.50 3.54 16.11
N ALA A 30 13.87 3.71 14.86
CA ALA A 30 13.42 4.85 14.08
C ALA A 30 11.89 4.72 14.07
N ALA A 31 11.23 5.46 14.97
CA ALA A 31 9.78 5.58 14.96
C ALA A 31 9.40 5.98 13.54
N TYR A 32 8.63 5.15 12.88
CA TYR A 32 8.09 5.44 11.56
C TYR A 32 7.31 6.74 11.70
N SER A 33 7.88 7.85 11.22
CA SER A 33 7.23 9.16 11.30
C SER A 33 6.06 9.13 10.33
N THR A 34 4.84 9.01 10.86
CA THR A 34 3.60 9.08 10.10
C THR A 34 3.30 10.50 9.58
N ASP A 35 4.21 11.44 9.77
CA ASP A 35 4.02 12.87 9.55
C ASP A 35 4.70 13.39 8.27
N SER A 36 5.35 12.53 7.46
CA SER A 36 5.90 12.98 6.19
C SER A 36 4.78 13.35 5.21
N PRO A 37 4.99 14.31 4.29
CA PRO A 37 3.97 14.66 3.28
C PRO A 37 3.51 13.45 2.44
N ASP A 38 4.38 12.46 2.26
CA ASP A 38 4.09 11.23 1.51
C ASP A 38 3.24 10.25 2.34
N GLU A 39 3.53 10.12 3.64
CA GLU A 39 2.68 9.36 4.55
C GLU A 39 1.32 10.03 4.76
N MET A 40 1.28 11.36 4.85
CA MET A 40 0.03 12.12 4.92
C MET A 40 -0.83 11.95 3.66
N PHE A 41 -0.21 11.83 2.49
CA PHE A 41 -0.91 11.54 1.24
C PHE A 41 -1.60 10.16 1.31
N LEU A 42 -0.90 9.11 1.75
CA LEU A 42 -1.50 7.79 1.97
C LEU A 42 -2.60 7.83 3.03
N ASN A 43 -2.41 8.61 4.11
CA ASN A 43 -3.41 8.80 5.16
C ASN A 43 -4.72 9.38 4.60
N GLY A 44 -4.66 10.17 3.52
CA GLY A 44 -5.83 10.68 2.85
C GLY A 44 -6.75 9.61 2.24
N LEU A 45 -6.24 8.39 2.01
CA LEU A 45 -7.04 7.25 1.54
C LEU A 45 -7.75 6.50 2.69
N GLN A 46 -7.45 6.80 3.97
CA GLN A 46 -8.15 6.19 5.09
C GLN A 46 -9.63 6.58 5.11
N GLY A 47 -10.47 5.63 5.52
CA GLY A 47 -11.91 5.84 5.65
C GLY A 47 -12.73 4.93 4.75
N ASN A 48 -14.02 5.22 4.71
CA ASN A 48 -14.99 4.43 3.97
C ASN A 48 -15.40 5.19 2.71
N TRP A 49 -15.26 4.53 1.56
CA TRP A 49 -15.48 5.12 0.25
C TRP A 49 -16.54 4.35 -0.55
N MET A 50 -17.31 5.09 -1.33
CA MET A 50 -18.03 4.54 -2.48
C MET A 50 -17.16 4.80 -3.71
N MET A 51 -16.74 3.74 -4.37
CA MET A 51 -15.92 3.78 -5.57
C MET A 51 -16.80 3.45 -6.78
N VAL A 52 -17.01 4.44 -7.64
CA VAL A 52 -17.91 4.35 -8.81
C VAL A 52 -17.12 4.67 -10.07
N GLY A 53 -17.33 3.88 -11.11
CA GLY A 53 -16.60 4.11 -12.36
C GLY A 53 -16.90 3.11 -13.45
N THR A 54 -15.89 2.91 -14.31
CA THR A 54 -15.96 1.97 -15.44
C THR A 54 -14.78 1.01 -15.43
N LEU A 55 -15.05 -0.23 -15.79
CA LEU A 55 -14.06 -1.28 -16.03
C LEU A 55 -14.34 -1.90 -17.40
N GLY A 56 -13.39 -1.79 -18.35
CA GLY A 56 -13.59 -2.28 -19.70
C GLY A 56 -14.85 -1.70 -20.36
N GLY A 57 -15.18 -0.43 -20.09
CA GLY A 57 -16.37 0.26 -20.61
C GLY A 57 -17.68 -0.08 -19.91
N LYS A 58 -17.70 -0.99 -18.90
CA LYS A 58 -18.89 -1.33 -18.12
C LYS A 58 -18.91 -0.54 -16.83
N SER A 59 -20.07 -0.01 -16.43
CA SER A 59 -20.25 0.65 -15.14
C SER A 59 -20.12 -0.36 -13.99
N VAL A 60 -19.34 0.00 -12.98
CA VAL A 60 -19.10 -0.81 -11.79
C VAL A 60 -19.13 0.05 -10.52
N ARG A 61 -19.45 -0.58 -9.39
CA ARG A 61 -19.48 0.09 -8.09
C ARG A 61 -18.92 -0.84 -7.02
N TYR A 62 -18.04 -0.29 -6.19
CA TYR A 62 -17.42 -1.02 -5.07
C TYR A 62 -17.57 -0.22 -3.77
N ARG A 63 -17.65 -0.93 -2.65
CA ARG A 63 -17.25 -0.35 -1.37
C ARG A 63 -15.74 -0.45 -1.29
N ALA A 64 -15.09 0.63 -0.85
CA ALA A 64 -13.66 0.63 -0.60
C ALA A 64 -13.40 1.18 0.80
N ASP A 65 -12.60 0.46 1.58
CA ASP A 65 -12.27 0.79 2.96
C ASP A 65 -10.76 0.88 3.11
N GLY A 66 -10.26 2.08 3.43
CA GLY A 66 -8.83 2.37 3.63
C GLY A 66 -8.46 2.36 5.10
N GLU A 67 -7.46 1.57 5.48
CA GLU A 67 -6.98 1.49 6.86
C GLU A 67 -5.46 1.33 6.94
N ARG A 68 -4.83 1.86 8.00
CA ARG A 68 -3.42 1.56 8.30
C ARG A 68 -3.32 0.18 8.92
N VAL A 69 -2.41 -0.62 8.39
CA VAL A 69 -2.15 -2.01 8.83
C VAL A 69 -0.67 -2.21 9.13
N LEU A 70 -0.33 -3.35 9.73
CA LEU A 70 1.05 -3.72 10.07
C LEU A 70 1.76 -2.60 10.88
N GLN A 71 1.10 -2.14 11.97
CA GLN A 71 1.60 -1.08 12.84
C GLN A 71 1.83 0.26 12.12
N GLY A 72 1.04 0.54 11.09
CA GLY A 72 1.12 1.77 10.30
C GLY A 72 2.09 1.71 9.12
N GLY A 73 2.80 0.59 8.92
CA GLY A 73 3.77 0.43 7.84
C GLY A 73 3.15 0.44 6.43
N PHE A 74 1.85 0.11 6.32
CA PHE A 74 1.13 0.13 5.05
C PHE A 74 -0.27 0.71 5.22
N LEU A 75 -0.77 1.36 4.17
CA LEU A 75 -2.18 1.56 3.96
C LEU A 75 -2.72 0.34 3.19
N LYS A 76 -3.77 -0.30 3.69
CA LYS A 76 -4.55 -1.28 2.94
C LYS A 76 -5.81 -0.58 2.43
N LEU A 77 -6.07 -0.67 1.13
CA LEU A 77 -7.33 -0.29 0.52
C LEU A 77 -8.06 -1.57 0.10
N HIS A 78 -9.05 -1.96 0.90
CA HIS A 78 -9.92 -3.10 0.60
C HIS A 78 -11.07 -2.66 -0.31
N MET A 79 -11.27 -3.36 -1.41
CA MET A 79 -12.33 -3.06 -2.39
C MET A 79 -13.18 -4.30 -2.61
N ILE A 80 -14.50 -4.14 -2.52
CA ILE A 80 -15.44 -5.24 -2.79
C ILE A 80 -16.66 -4.73 -3.57
N ASP A 81 -17.07 -5.50 -4.58
CA ASP A 81 -18.27 -5.26 -5.34
C ASP A 81 -19.51 -5.16 -4.44
N ILE A 82 -20.39 -4.21 -4.77
CA ILE A 82 -21.66 -4.04 -4.02
C ILE A 82 -22.71 -5.06 -4.38
N ASP A 83 -22.57 -5.77 -5.50
CA ASP A 83 -23.49 -6.80 -5.95
C ASP A 83 -23.45 -8.03 -5.02
N SER A 84 -24.51 -8.82 -5.03
CA SER A 84 -24.62 -10.04 -4.23
C SER A 84 -24.96 -11.23 -5.13
N PRO A 85 -24.06 -12.23 -5.27
CA PRO A 85 -22.72 -12.30 -4.70
C PRO A 85 -21.75 -11.32 -5.37
N PRO A 86 -20.70 -10.85 -4.63
CA PRO A 86 -19.68 -9.95 -5.18
C PRO A 86 -18.96 -10.59 -6.35
N GLN A 87 -18.80 -9.83 -7.45
CA GLN A 87 -18.10 -10.31 -8.64
C GLN A 87 -16.59 -9.99 -8.59
N TYR A 88 -16.20 -9.03 -7.75
CA TYR A 88 -14.80 -8.62 -7.58
C TYR A 88 -14.50 -8.26 -6.14
N GLU A 89 -13.29 -8.62 -5.69
CA GLU A 89 -12.73 -8.26 -4.39
C GLU A 89 -11.22 -8.15 -4.52
N ALA A 90 -10.62 -7.13 -3.88
CA ALA A 90 -9.18 -6.90 -3.87
C ALA A 90 -8.72 -6.17 -2.61
N ASP A 91 -7.47 -6.43 -2.21
CA ASP A 91 -6.69 -5.65 -1.24
C ASP A 91 -5.49 -5.03 -1.96
N ALA A 92 -5.38 -3.72 -1.95
CA ALA A 92 -4.18 -3.00 -2.37
C ALA A 92 -3.42 -2.51 -1.14
N PHE A 93 -2.16 -2.96 -0.97
CA PHE A 93 -1.27 -2.50 0.09
C PHE A 93 -0.34 -1.43 -0.49
N LEU A 94 -0.36 -0.23 0.08
CA LEU A 94 0.44 0.91 -0.33
C LEU A 94 1.38 1.30 0.81
N GLY A 95 2.67 1.44 0.55
CA GLY A 95 3.66 1.89 1.52
C GLY A 95 4.60 2.92 0.90
N PHE A 96 5.17 3.79 1.73
CA PHE A 96 6.22 4.72 1.32
C PHE A 96 7.56 4.30 1.94
N ASP A 97 8.60 4.20 1.12
CA ASP A 97 9.98 3.99 1.60
C ASP A 97 10.71 5.34 1.64
N PRO A 98 10.93 5.91 2.84
CA PRO A 98 11.60 7.21 2.97
C PRO A 98 13.08 7.18 2.57
N LYS A 99 13.73 5.99 2.53
CA LYS A 99 15.12 5.84 2.12
C LYS A 99 15.26 5.86 0.60
N ALA A 100 14.37 5.16 -0.10
CA ALA A 100 14.31 5.15 -1.56
C ALA A 100 13.58 6.39 -2.11
N GLY A 101 12.73 7.02 -1.28
CA GLY A 101 11.87 8.13 -1.67
C GLY A 101 10.85 7.72 -2.72
N ASP A 102 10.32 6.48 -2.62
CA ASP A 102 9.33 5.96 -3.54
C ASP A 102 8.21 5.20 -2.80
N TYR A 103 7.15 4.91 -3.54
CA TYR A 103 6.01 4.14 -3.07
C TYR A 103 6.10 2.71 -3.60
N ILE A 104 5.72 1.78 -2.74
CA ILE A 104 5.57 0.37 -3.06
C ILE A 104 4.09 0.03 -3.02
N ALA A 105 3.60 -0.75 -3.99
CA ALA A 105 2.25 -1.26 -4.01
C ALA A 105 2.22 -2.77 -4.27
N HIS A 106 1.34 -3.47 -3.54
CA HIS A 106 1.05 -4.87 -3.78
C HIS A 106 -0.46 -5.06 -3.92
N TRP A 107 -0.88 -5.51 -5.10
CA TRP A 107 -2.28 -5.73 -5.43
C TRP A 107 -2.60 -7.23 -5.33
N LEU A 108 -3.55 -7.56 -4.47
CA LEU A 108 -4.05 -8.92 -4.26
C LEU A 108 -5.54 -8.92 -4.59
N ASP A 109 -5.98 -9.81 -5.45
CA ASP A 109 -7.38 -9.89 -5.83
C ASP A 109 -7.90 -11.32 -5.93
N ARG A 110 -9.20 -11.46 -6.21
CA ARG A 110 -9.88 -12.74 -6.34
C ARG A 110 -9.30 -13.69 -7.40
N PHE A 111 -8.48 -13.19 -8.34
CA PHE A 111 -7.84 -14.03 -9.36
C PHE A 111 -6.64 -14.82 -8.81
N GLY A 112 -6.21 -14.46 -7.58
CA GLY A 112 -5.30 -15.25 -6.77
C GLY A 112 -3.83 -15.04 -7.09
N ALA A 113 -3.00 -15.96 -6.60
CA ALA A 113 -1.55 -15.79 -6.52
C ALA A 113 -0.84 -15.60 -7.88
N ALA A 114 -1.44 -16.02 -8.99
CA ALA A 114 -0.82 -15.88 -10.32
C ALA A 114 -0.68 -14.40 -10.71
N GLY A 115 -1.70 -13.56 -10.44
CA GLY A 115 -1.69 -12.12 -10.68
C GLY A 115 -0.90 -11.32 -9.63
N ALA A 116 -0.72 -11.87 -8.43
CA ALA A 116 -0.14 -11.19 -7.27
C ALA A 116 1.40 -11.27 -7.19
N ARG A 117 2.11 -11.63 -8.25
CA ARG A 117 3.58 -11.82 -8.24
C ARG A 117 4.37 -10.54 -8.44
N VAL A 118 3.74 -9.48 -8.88
CA VAL A 118 4.41 -8.23 -9.26
C VAL A 118 4.19 -7.18 -8.19
N ILE A 119 5.28 -6.53 -7.79
CA ILE A 119 5.26 -5.38 -6.89
C ILE A 119 5.34 -4.12 -7.76
N GLY A 120 4.38 -3.21 -7.54
CA GLY A 120 4.37 -1.90 -8.15
C GLY A 120 5.31 -0.94 -7.43
N GLN A 121 5.92 -0.03 -8.18
CA GLN A 121 6.75 1.07 -7.68
C GLN A 121 6.28 2.39 -8.26
N GLY A 122 6.36 3.47 -7.48
CA GLY A 122 5.82 4.74 -7.91
C GLY A 122 6.40 5.96 -7.24
N LYS A 123 6.03 7.10 -7.80
CA LYS A 123 6.38 8.43 -7.30
C LYS A 123 5.14 9.31 -7.22
N ARG A 124 5.15 10.20 -6.23
CA ARG A 124 4.14 11.24 -6.08
C ARG A 124 4.63 12.55 -6.67
N ASN A 125 3.74 13.25 -7.33
CA ASN A 125 3.92 14.63 -7.75
C ASN A 125 2.65 15.44 -7.40
N GLY A 126 2.76 16.32 -6.42
CA GLY A 126 1.62 17.07 -5.89
C GLY A 126 0.52 16.13 -5.38
N GLU A 127 -0.66 16.28 -5.95
CA GLU A 127 -1.85 15.50 -5.59
C GLU A 127 -1.96 14.16 -6.35
N GLN A 128 -0.94 13.76 -7.06
CA GLN A 128 -0.96 12.58 -7.90
C GLN A 128 0.15 11.60 -7.52
N LEU A 129 -0.23 10.33 -7.29
CA LEU A 129 0.67 9.19 -7.12
C LEU A 129 0.50 8.26 -8.33
N VAL A 130 1.61 8.00 -9.04
CA VAL A 130 1.64 7.07 -10.17
C VAL A 130 2.46 5.85 -9.76
N ILE A 131 1.86 4.66 -9.84
CA ILE A 131 2.49 3.38 -9.54
C ILE A 131 2.49 2.53 -10.81
N SER A 132 3.65 1.96 -11.15
CA SER A 132 3.81 1.08 -12.31
C SER A 132 4.10 -0.34 -11.87
N PHE A 133 3.43 -1.30 -12.50
CA PHE A 133 3.58 -2.73 -12.28
C PHE A 133 4.17 -3.35 -13.56
N PRO A 134 5.41 -3.89 -13.52
CA PRO A 134 6.09 -4.43 -14.70
C PRO A 134 5.65 -5.88 -14.98
N TYR A 135 4.39 -6.10 -15.39
CA TYR A 135 3.93 -7.43 -15.79
C TYR A 135 4.60 -7.85 -17.10
N ALA A 136 4.81 -9.16 -17.26
CA ALA A 136 5.55 -9.72 -18.39
C ALA A 136 4.85 -9.54 -19.76
N ASP A 137 3.54 -9.46 -19.75
CA ASP A 137 2.66 -9.30 -20.94
C ASP A 137 2.31 -7.83 -21.24
N GLY A 138 2.86 -6.89 -20.48
CA GLY A 138 2.69 -5.45 -20.65
C GLY A 138 2.58 -4.74 -19.31
N ALA A 139 3.21 -3.58 -19.19
CA ALA A 139 3.16 -2.83 -17.95
C ALA A 139 1.72 -2.37 -17.63
N PHE A 140 1.45 -2.25 -16.34
CA PHE A 140 0.21 -1.68 -15.81
C PHE A 140 0.53 -0.45 -15.00
N ARG A 141 -0.37 0.54 -14.97
CA ARG A 141 -0.16 1.79 -14.25
C ARG A 141 -1.42 2.20 -13.51
N ASP A 142 -1.28 2.43 -12.20
CA ASP A 142 -2.33 2.94 -11.33
C ASP A 142 -2.01 4.38 -10.97
N THR A 143 -2.93 5.29 -11.21
CA THR A 143 -2.79 6.70 -10.90
C THR A 143 -3.86 7.10 -9.89
N PHE A 144 -3.43 7.39 -8.64
CA PHE A 144 -4.27 7.95 -7.60
C PHE A 144 -4.15 9.47 -7.64
N THR A 145 -5.26 10.18 -7.73
CA THR A 145 -5.28 11.65 -7.73
C THR A 145 -6.24 12.16 -6.66
N TRP A 146 -5.73 12.90 -5.67
CA TRP A 146 -6.55 13.62 -4.72
C TRP A 146 -7.17 14.85 -5.37
N ARG A 147 -8.45 15.10 -5.10
CA ARG A 147 -9.20 16.26 -5.59
C ARG A 147 -9.69 17.11 -4.42
N PRO A 148 -8.93 18.12 -3.97
CA PRO A 148 -9.26 18.90 -2.76
C PRO A 148 -10.63 19.58 -2.85
N ALA A 149 -11.00 20.10 -4.02
CA ALA A 149 -12.26 20.82 -4.23
C ALA A 149 -13.51 19.97 -3.97
N THR A 150 -13.43 18.66 -4.27
CA THR A 150 -14.55 17.72 -4.10
C THR A 150 -14.32 16.75 -2.96
N LYS A 151 -13.17 16.82 -2.28
CA LYS A 151 -12.74 15.89 -1.22
C LYS A 151 -12.93 14.44 -1.66
N SER A 152 -12.45 14.12 -2.86
CA SER A 152 -12.59 12.80 -3.50
C SER A 152 -11.28 12.35 -4.11
N TRP A 153 -11.17 11.05 -4.36
CA TRP A 153 -10.06 10.47 -5.12
C TRP A 153 -10.53 10.10 -6.52
N ALA A 154 -9.65 10.28 -7.50
CA ALA A 154 -9.73 9.57 -8.76
C ALA A 154 -8.68 8.45 -8.77
N LEU A 155 -9.07 7.29 -9.29
CA LEU A 155 -8.17 6.17 -9.55
C LEU A 155 -8.32 5.77 -11.02
N LEU A 156 -7.24 5.95 -11.79
CA LEU A 156 -7.15 5.57 -13.18
C LEU A 156 -6.20 4.37 -13.30
N LEU A 157 -6.67 3.29 -13.91
CA LEU A 157 -5.90 2.11 -14.22
C LEU A 157 -5.69 2.02 -15.73
N GLU A 158 -4.44 1.85 -16.16
CA GLU A 158 -4.08 1.77 -17.57
C GLU A 158 -3.20 0.55 -17.82
N SER A 159 -3.40 -0.07 -18.96
CA SER A 159 -2.56 -1.17 -19.46
C SER A 159 -1.76 -0.73 -20.69
N GLN A 160 -0.53 -1.23 -20.79
CA GLN A 160 0.33 -0.97 -21.94
C GLN A 160 0.26 -2.11 -22.94
N ALA A 161 -0.08 -1.79 -24.18
CA ALA A 161 -0.04 -2.75 -25.27
C ALA A 161 1.40 -3.04 -25.73
N SER A 162 1.61 -4.11 -26.47
CA SER A 162 2.93 -4.53 -27.00
C SER A 162 3.63 -3.49 -27.88
N ASN A 163 2.87 -2.58 -28.49
CA ASN A 163 3.39 -1.45 -29.25
C ASN A 163 3.76 -0.22 -28.38
N GLY A 164 3.69 -0.34 -27.03
CA GLY A 164 3.98 0.72 -26.08
C GLY A 164 2.83 1.69 -25.81
N ALA A 165 1.70 1.59 -26.51
CA ALA A 165 0.55 2.47 -26.32
C ALA A 165 -0.18 2.14 -25.00
N TRP A 166 -0.53 3.18 -24.23
CA TRP A 166 -1.35 3.07 -23.03
C TRP A 166 -2.83 3.17 -23.36
N SER A 167 -3.64 2.36 -22.71
CA SER A 167 -5.09 2.40 -22.81
C SER A 167 -5.73 2.30 -21.43
N THR A 168 -6.85 2.99 -21.25
CA THR A 168 -7.62 2.94 -20.01
C THR A 168 -8.22 1.55 -19.84
N PHE A 169 -7.83 0.87 -18.76
CA PHE A 169 -8.43 -0.38 -18.30
C PHE A 169 -9.64 -0.11 -17.41
N ALA A 170 -9.48 0.80 -16.44
CA ALA A 170 -10.55 1.22 -15.55
C ALA A 170 -10.37 2.67 -15.09
N SER A 171 -11.48 3.32 -14.72
CA SER A 171 -11.48 4.67 -14.17
C SER A 171 -12.53 4.79 -13.09
N TYR A 172 -12.15 5.30 -11.91
CA TYR A 172 -13.01 5.37 -10.74
C TYR A 172 -12.95 6.76 -10.08
N THR A 173 -14.04 7.10 -9.41
CA THR A 173 -14.09 8.17 -8.40
C THR A 173 -14.48 7.57 -7.07
N LEU A 174 -13.70 7.88 -6.01
CA LEU A 174 -13.97 7.49 -4.64
C LEU A 174 -14.53 8.72 -3.92
N THR A 175 -15.74 8.61 -3.37
CA THR A 175 -16.37 9.63 -2.51
C THR A 175 -16.61 9.05 -1.13
N HIS A 176 -16.53 9.87 -0.09
CA HIS A 176 -16.81 9.39 1.28
C HIS A 176 -18.20 8.78 1.35
N ARG A 177 -18.27 7.59 1.95
CA ARG A 177 -19.51 6.91 2.27
C ARG A 177 -19.92 7.28 3.70
N ALA A 178 -21.15 7.76 3.89
CA ALA A 178 -21.71 7.93 5.22
C ALA A 178 -21.73 6.58 5.95
N LEU A 179 -21.32 6.58 7.21
CA LEU A 179 -21.52 5.43 8.09
C LEU A 179 -23.04 5.26 8.29
N GLN A 180 -23.57 4.12 7.90
CA GLN A 180 -24.95 3.73 8.19
C GLN A 180 -25.02 3.12 9.57
#